data_ae83be50d33204a75bfd8239e4fbc671
#
_entry.id   ae83be50d33204a75bfd8239e4fbc671
#
_cell.length_a   1.000
_cell.length_b   1.000
_cell.length_c   1.000
_cell.angle_alpha   90.00
_cell.angle_beta   90.00
_cell.angle_gamma   90.00
#
_symmetry.space_group_name_H-M   'P 1'
#
loop_
_entity.id
_entity.type
_entity.pdbx_description
1 polymer ?
#
loop_
_entity_poly.entity_id
_entity_poly.type
_entity_poly.pdbx_seq_one_letter_code
_entity_poly.pdbx_strand_id
1 'polypeptide(L)'
;MTTKTKTPKLPKLTELDALEQAAECLKTLAHPHRLRIVQMLLQGRYTVGELAEACGIPSHMASEHLRLMQRCGLMTSEKDGRKAYYRVAEPHLANIMACIEARFGAADLSLIHI
;
A
#
# COMPACT_ATOMS: atom_id res chain seq x y z
N MET A 1 14.24 13.35 -42.14
CA MET A 1 14.02 13.01 -41.71
C MET A 1 13.74 12.42 -41.16
N THR A 2 13.45 12.18 -41.02
CA THR A 2 13.06 11.70 -40.52
C THR A 2 12.79 10.99 -40.06
N THR A 3 12.81 10.67 -39.76
CA THR A 3 12.51 10.04 -39.32
C THR A 3 11.89 9.51 -38.98
N LYS A 4 11.51 9.67 -38.95
CA LYS A 4 10.79 9.33 -38.66
C LYS A 4 10.21 8.78 -39.07
N THR A 5 10.11 8.69 -39.34
CA THR A 5 9.53 8.18 -39.98
C THR A 5 9.36 6.99 -39.88
N LYS A 6 9.61 6.49 -39.31
CA LYS A 6 9.40 5.36 -39.09
C LYS A 6 8.18 5.16 -38.50
N THR A 7 7.49 4.23 -38.79
CA THR A 7 6.30 3.87 -38.13
C THR A 7 6.61 3.58 -36.71
N PRO A 8 6.07 4.35 -35.83
CA PRO A 8 6.32 4.06 -34.43
C PRO A 8 5.70 2.72 -34.09
N LYS A 9 6.40 1.98 -33.31
CA LYS A 9 5.84 0.77 -32.78
C LYS A 9 4.75 1.13 -31.82
N LEU A 10 3.68 0.33 -31.81
CA LEU A 10 2.66 0.50 -30.83
C LEU A 10 3.25 0.23 -29.45
N PRO A 11 2.90 1.03 -28.47
CA PRO A 11 3.40 0.80 -27.11
C PRO A 11 2.85 -0.51 -26.58
N LYS A 12 3.57 -1.07 -25.65
CA LYS A 12 3.08 -2.22 -24.92
C LYS A 12 2.15 -1.71 -23.83
N LEU A 13 0.94 -2.15 -23.88
CA LEU A 13 -0.08 -1.68 -22.94
C LEU A 13 -0.62 -2.85 -22.15
N THR A 14 -1.00 -2.55 -20.92
CA THR A 14 -1.71 -3.50 -20.08
C THR A 14 -3.16 -3.54 -20.51
N GLU A 15 -3.75 -4.72 -20.48
CA GLU A 15 -5.16 -4.88 -20.81
C GLU A 15 -6.02 -4.03 -19.90
N LEU A 16 -7.09 -3.47 -20.48
CA LEU A 16 -7.98 -2.62 -19.69
C LEU A 16 -8.61 -3.36 -18.52
N ASP A 17 -8.95 -4.63 -18.69
CA ASP A 17 -9.50 -5.41 -17.57
C ASP A 17 -8.53 -5.48 -16.41
N ALA A 18 -7.25 -5.66 -16.71
CA ALA A 18 -6.24 -5.69 -15.65
C ALA A 18 -6.10 -4.32 -15.01
N LEU A 19 -6.20 -3.26 -15.79
CA LEU A 19 -6.15 -1.91 -15.25
C LEU A 19 -7.36 -1.61 -14.36
N GLU A 20 -8.51 -2.16 -14.69
CA GLU A 20 -9.69 -2.02 -13.84
C GLU A 20 -9.48 -2.69 -12.50
N GLN A 21 -8.91 -3.88 -12.51
CA GLN A 21 -8.60 -4.57 -11.26
C GLN A 21 -7.57 -3.79 -10.44
N ALA A 22 -6.56 -3.27 -11.12
CA ALA A 22 -5.54 -2.46 -10.44
C ALA A 22 -6.17 -1.22 -9.83
N ALA A 23 -7.08 -0.58 -10.55
CA ALA A 23 -7.75 0.62 -10.05
C ALA A 23 -8.56 0.30 -8.79
N GLU A 24 -9.23 -0.84 -8.76
CA GLU A 24 -9.98 -1.24 -7.57
C GLU A 24 -9.06 -1.46 -6.37
N CYS A 25 -7.93 -2.10 -6.61
CA CYS A 25 -6.96 -2.29 -5.54
C CYS A 25 -6.41 -0.96 -5.04
N LEU A 26 -6.12 -0.05 -5.96
CA LEU A 26 -5.62 1.27 -5.58
C LEU A 26 -6.66 2.05 -4.80
N LYS A 27 -7.93 1.92 -5.16
CA LYS A 27 -9.00 2.54 -4.39
C LYS A 27 -9.04 2.02 -2.97
N THR A 28 -8.85 0.72 -2.83
CA THR A 28 -8.81 0.11 -1.50
C THR A 28 -7.64 0.68 -0.69
N LEU A 29 -6.53 0.91 -1.35
CA LEU A 29 -5.35 1.43 -0.68
C LEU A 29 -5.48 2.93 -0.38
N ALA A 30 -6.28 3.64 -1.15
CA ALA A 30 -6.35 5.10 -1.08
C ALA A 30 -7.17 5.57 0.13
N HIS A 31 -6.61 5.38 1.30
CA HIS A 31 -7.22 5.76 2.57
C HIS A 31 -6.09 5.99 3.57
N PRO A 32 -6.10 7.11 4.29
CA PRO A 32 -4.95 7.44 5.15
C PRO A 32 -4.62 6.36 6.17
N HIS A 33 -5.63 5.78 6.79
CA HIS A 33 -5.36 4.73 7.78
C HIS A 33 -4.78 3.49 7.15
N ARG A 34 -5.25 3.13 5.95
CA ARG A 34 -4.70 1.97 5.25
C ARG A 34 -3.28 2.21 4.81
N LEU A 35 -2.98 3.41 4.35
CA LEU A 35 -1.61 3.76 3.99
C LEU A 35 -0.69 3.69 5.21
N ARG A 36 -1.16 4.17 6.36
CA ARG A 36 -0.35 4.09 7.58
C ARG A 36 -0.12 2.64 8.01
N ILE A 37 -1.16 1.82 7.89
CA ILE A 37 -1.02 0.41 8.22
C ILE A 37 0.01 -0.26 7.31
N VAL A 38 -0.06 0.00 6.01
CA VAL A 38 0.94 -0.54 5.09
C VAL A 38 2.34 -0.08 5.47
N GLN A 39 2.48 1.21 5.75
CA GLN A 39 3.77 1.77 6.11
C GLN A 39 4.35 1.08 7.34
N MET A 40 3.54 0.84 8.35
CA MET A 40 3.99 0.16 9.55
C MET A 40 4.36 -1.29 9.27
N LEU A 41 3.52 -2.00 8.55
CA LEU A 41 3.75 -3.42 8.29
C LEU A 41 4.93 -3.68 7.35
N LEU A 42 5.34 -2.69 6.60
CA LEU A 42 6.57 -2.79 5.83
C LEU A 42 7.81 -2.68 6.72
N GLN A 43 7.65 -2.13 7.91
CA GLN A 43 8.77 -1.89 8.81
C GLN A 43 8.86 -2.84 9.99
N GLY A 44 7.78 -3.55 10.28
CA GLY A 44 7.80 -4.44 11.43
C GLY A 44 6.54 -5.26 11.53
N ARG A 45 6.47 -6.00 12.62
CA ARG A 45 5.35 -6.88 12.90
C ARG A 45 4.55 -6.28 14.05
N TYR A 46 3.28 -6.03 13.81
CA TYR A 46 2.43 -5.34 14.77
C TYR A 46 1.10 -6.06 14.92
N THR A 47 0.53 -5.97 16.11
CA THR A 47 -0.81 -6.50 16.36
C THR A 47 -1.84 -5.54 15.79
N VAL A 48 -3.06 -6.05 15.60
CA VAL A 48 -4.18 -5.20 15.15
C VAL A 48 -4.36 -4.03 16.12
N GLY A 49 -4.23 -4.29 17.42
CA GLY A 49 -4.38 -3.22 18.41
C GLY A 49 -3.32 -2.13 18.26
N GLU A 50 -2.09 -2.54 17.99
CA GLU A 50 -1.02 -1.55 17.77
C GLU A 50 -1.25 -0.72 16.52
N LEU A 51 -1.72 -1.37 15.47
CA LEU A 51 -2.04 -0.65 14.23
C LEU A 51 -3.19 0.32 14.45
N ALA A 52 -4.21 -0.12 15.19
CA ALA A 52 -5.36 0.73 15.50
C ALA A 52 -4.92 1.95 16.30
N GLU A 53 -4.06 1.72 17.28
CA GLU A 53 -3.58 2.82 18.10
C GLU A 53 -2.82 3.84 17.29
N ALA A 54 -1.97 3.37 16.40
CA ALA A 54 -1.20 4.27 15.54
C ALA A 54 -2.08 5.09 14.61
N CYS A 55 -3.25 4.56 14.27
CA CYS A 55 -4.20 5.28 13.43
C CYS A 55 -5.21 6.09 14.23
N GLY A 56 -5.26 5.88 15.55
CA GLY A 56 -6.25 6.56 16.38
C GLY A 56 -7.67 6.07 16.14
N ILE A 57 -7.84 4.79 15.86
CA ILE A 57 -9.14 4.21 15.57
C ILE A 57 -9.36 2.96 16.42
N PRO A 58 -10.60 2.54 16.58
CA PRO A 58 -10.88 1.29 17.29
C PRO A 58 -10.32 0.07 16.55
N SER A 59 -10.00 -0.96 17.30
CA SER A 59 -9.43 -2.18 16.73
C SER A 59 -10.33 -2.81 15.68
N HIS A 60 -11.65 -2.76 15.87
CA HIS A 60 -12.54 -3.38 14.90
C HIS A 60 -12.47 -2.67 13.54
N MET A 61 -12.21 -1.37 13.54
CA MET A 61 -12.03 -0.63 12.29
C MET A 61 -10.71 -0.99 11.62
N ALA A 62 -9.65 -1.12 12.41
CA ALA A 62 -8.38 -1.55 11.86
C ALA A 62 -8.50 -2.95 11.26
N SER A 63 -9.20 -3.84 11.94
CA SER A 63 -9.44 -5.19 11.41
C SER A 63 -10.18 -5.13 10.09
N GLU A 64 -11.15 -4.24 9.98
CA GLU A 64 -11.90 -4.09 8.75
C GLU A 64 -11.04 -3.60 7.60
N HIS A 65 -10.18 -2.61 7.88
CA HIS A 65 -9.24 -2.13 6.89
C HIS A 65 -8.32 -3.26 6.42
N LEU A 66 -7.83 -4.04 7.36
CA LEU A 66 -6.92 -5.14 7.03
C LEU A 66 -7.61 -6.21 6.19
N ARG A 67 -8.86 -6.54 6.53
CA ARG A 67 -9.60 -7.53 5.76
C ARG A 67 -9.88 -7.06 4.34
N LEU A 68 -10.18 -5.79 4.17
CA LEU A 68 -10.38 -5.25 2.83
C LEU A 68 -9.12 -5.33 1.99
N MET A 69 -7.98 -4.99 2.59
CA MET A 69 -6.71 -5.10 1.88
C MET A 69 -6.34 -6.55 1.61
N GLN A 70 -6.71 -7.45 2.50
CA GLN A 70 -6.47 -8.87 2.28
C GLN A 70 -7.28 -9.38 1.08
N ARG A 71 -8.52 -8.93 0.94
CA ARG A 71 -9.34 -9.34 -0.19
C ARG A 71 -8.78 -8.90 -1.53
N CYS A 72 -8.07 -7.79 -1.54
CA CYS A 72 -7.42 -7.32 -2.77
C CYS A 72 -6.08 -8.00 -3.02
N GLY A 73 -5.66 -8.88 -2.13
CA GLY A 73 -4.36 -9.52 -2.27
C GLY A 73 -3.20 -8.69 -1.78
N LEU A 74 -3.47 -7.56 -1.14
CA LEU A 74 -2.39 -6.70 -0.64
C LEU A 74 -1.80 -7.21 0.66
N MET A 75 -2.60 -7.91 1.44
CA MET A 75 -2.21 -8.42 2.75
C MET A 75 -2.51 -9.89 2.86
N THR A 76 -1.74 -10.56 3.70
CA THR A 76 -2.04 -11.92 4.12
C THR A 76 -1.97 -11.94 5.64
N SER A 77 -2.61 -12.93 6.23
CA SER A 77 -2.62 -13.02 7.69
C SER A 77 -2.19 -14.38 8.15
N GLU A 78 -1.65 -14.42 9.34
CA GLU A 78 -1.31 -15.68 9.98
C GLU A 78 -1.63 -15.57 11.46
N LYS A 79 -1.95 -16.70 12.04
CA LYS A 79 -2.26 -16.75 13.46
C LYS A 79 -1.03 -17.13 14.25
N ASP A 80 -0.88 -16.50 15.38
CA ASP A 80 0.15 -16.84 16.33
C ASP A 80 -0.53 -16.87 17.69
N GLY A 81 -0.94 -18.08 18.10
CA GLY A 81 -1.74 -18.23 19.29
C GLY A 81 -3.12 -17.64 19.06
N ARG A 82 -3.51 -16.73 19.92
CA ARG A 82 -4.82 -16.09 19.82
C ARG A 82 -4.81 -14.82 18.97
N LYS A 83 -3.62 -14.39 18.56
CA LYS A 83 -3.51 -13.15 17.82
C LYS A 83 -3.36 -13.41 16.34
N ALA A 84 -3.89 -12.51 15.55
CA ALA A 84 -3.69 -12.55 14.12
C ALA A 84 -2.72 -11.43 13.75
N TYR A 85 -1.77 -11.77 12.91
CA TYR A 85 -0.81 -10.80 12.40
C TYR A 85 -0.98 -10.73 10.89
N TYR A 86 -0.97 -9.52 10.38
CA TYR A 86 -1.08 -9.30 8.97
C TYR A 86 0.29 -8.93 8.41
N ARG A 87 0.54 -9.33 7.19
CA ARG A 87 1.77 -9.00 6.47
C ARG A 87 1.43 -8.48 5.12
N VAL A 88 2.29 -7.61 4.61
CA VAL A 88 2.18 -7.16 3.23
C VAL A 88 2.49 -8.35 2.33
N ALA A 89 1.52 -8.71 1.50
CA ALA A 89 1.65 -9.84 0.57
C ALA A 89 2.16 -9.39 -0.80
N GLU A 90 1.89 -8.14 -1.16
CA GLU A 90 2.27 -7.62 -2.46
C GLU A 90 3.65 -6.95 -2.36
N PRO A 91 4.69 -7.54 -2.95
CA PRO A 91 6.04 -6.99 -2.77
C PRO A 91 6.22 -5.58 -3.30
N HIS A 92 5.42 -5.19 -4.30
CA HIS A 92 5.59 -3.87 -4.91
C HIS A 92 4.98 -2.74 -4.09
N LEU A 93 4.27 -3.06 -3.00
CA LEU A 93 3.76 -2.02 -2.10
C LEU A 93 4.89 -1.20 -1.49
N ALA A 94 6.05 -1.82 -1.28
CA ALA A 94 7.19 -1.08 -0.77
C ALA A 94 7.59 0.06 -1.71
N ASN A 95 7.51 -0.20 -3.02
CA ASN A 95 7.85 0.83 -4.00
C ASN A 95 6.82 1.96 -4.00
N ILE A 96 5.55 1.60 -3.91
CA ILE A 96 4.49 2.59 -3.85
C ILE A 96 4.64 3.45 -2.60
N MET A 97 4.90 2.82 -1.48
CA MET A 97 5.07 3.56 -0.23
C MET A 97 6.29 4.47 -0.28
N ALA A 98 7.37 3.99 -0.90
CA ALA A 98 8.56 4.83 -1.05
C ALA A 98 8.26 6.09 -1.87
N CYS A 99 7.44 5.95 -2.92
CA CYS A 99 7.02 7.10 -3.71
C CYS A 99 6.21 8.08 -2.87
N ILE A 100 5.30 7.57 -2.06
CA ILE A 100 4.49 8.41 -1.20
C ILE A 100 5.35 9.14 -0.18
N GLU A 101 6.28 8.42 0.43
CA GLU A 101 7.16 9.02 1.42
C GLU A 101 8.06 10.08 0.82
N ALA A 102 8.55 9.83 -0.38
CA ALA A 102 9.42 10.79 -1.04
C ALA A 102 8.69 12.07 -1.37
N ARG A 103 7.42 11.97 -1.72
CA ARG A 103 6.67 13.14 -2.11
C ARG A 103 6.02 13.86 -0.93
N PHE A 104 5.44 13.12 -0.01
CA PHE A 104 4.68 13.71 1.08
C PHE A 104 5.36 13.57 2.43
N GLY A 105 6.43 12.89 2.47
CA GLY A 105 7.10 12.63 3.49
C GLY A 105 7.31 13.03 4.59
N ALA A 106 7.68 12.27 5.26
CA ALA A 106 7.84 12.46 6.29
C ALA A 106 8.82 12.96 6.79
N ALA A 107 8.93 13.20 6.59
CA ALA A 107 9.49 13.65 7.27
C ALA A 107 10.49 13.43 7.85
N ASP A 108 11.24 13.79 7.37
CA ASP A 108 12.37 13.93 7.99
C ASP A 108 12.31 15.15 8.77
N LEU A 109 11.68 15.04 9.82
CA LEU A 109 11.53 16.17 10.70
C LEU A 109 12.85 16.76 11.14
N SER A 110 13.87 15.94 11.15
CA SER A 110 15.18 16.43 11.54
C SER A 110 15.71 17.47 10.56
N LEU A 111 15.31 17.39 9.32
CA LEU A 111 15.73 18.40 8.36
C LEU A 111 15.01 19.71 8.56
N ILE A 112 13.83 19.66 9.13
CA ILE A 112 13.06 20.86 9.35
C ILE A 112 13.62 21.68 10.49
N HIS A 113 14.33 21.05 11.36
CA HIS A 113 14.86 21.73 12.52
C HIS A 113 16.17 22.45 12.28
N ILE A 114 16.65 22.36 11.10
CA ILE A 114 17.91 23.01 10.78
C ILE A 114 17.77 24.49 10.62
#